data_fb9b80fb22ad3234caee379f380db56b
#
_entry.id   fb9b80fb22ad3234caee379f380db56b
#
_cell.length_a   1.000
_cell.length_b   1.000
_cell.length_c   1.000
_cell.angle_alpha   90.00
_cell.angle_beta   90.00
_cell.angle_gamma   90.00
#
_symmetry.space_group_name_H-M   'P 1'
#
loop_
_entity.id
_entity.type
_entity.pdbx_description
1 polymer ?
#
loop_
_entity_poly.entity_id
_entity_poly.type
_entity_poly.pdbx_seq_one_letter_code
_entity_poly.pdbx_strand_id
1 'polypeptide(L)'
;YPDPVAQLWRRLKPSSFWVQNGYVADSAQYKRFCELGEKLETSIDPAERRAAWGEMLKVFTDDPWACPLYSLPMLYAKQKNVTWEASSLQGNLNLSADNLSFK
;
A
#
# COMPACT_ATOMS: atom_id res chain seq x y z
N TYR A 1 -0.29 6.50 -1.16
CA TYR A 1 0.72 6.13 -2.14
C TYR A 1 0.09 5.20 -3.17
N PRO A 2 -0.01 5.60 -4.46
CA PRO A 2 -0.81 4.88 -5.44
C PRO A 2 -0.16 3.61 -6.00
N ASP A 3 1.12 3.35 -5.71
CA ASP A 3 1.82 2.15 -6.19
C ASP A 3 1.47 0.93 -5.33
N PRO A 4 0.94 -0.17 -5.91
CA PRO A 4 0.63 -1.39 -5.17
C PRO A 4 1.82 -1.99 -4.42
N VAL A 5 3.03 -1.86 -4.97
CA VAL A 5 4.28 -2.31 -4.33
C VAL A 5 4.47 -1.67 -2.97
N ALA A 6 4.17 -0.37 -2.86
CA ALA A 6 4.31 0.35 -1.60
C ALA A 6 3.30 -0.11 -0.53
N GLN A 7 2.16 -0.62 -0.93
CA GLN A 7 1.11 -1.03 0.01
C GLN A 7 1.38 -2.40 0.66
N LEU A 8 1.64 -3.40 -0.15
CA LEU A 8 1.81 -4.76 0.35
C LEU A 8 3.28 -5.11 0.61
N TRP A 9 4.15 -4.90 -0.37
CA TRP A 9 5.56 -5.26 -0.27
C TRP A 9 6.28 -4.51 0.85
N ARG A 10 6.07 -3.20 0.95
CA ARG A 10 6.67 -2.38 2.00
C ARG A 10 6.35 -2.89 3.41
N ARG A 11 5.14 -3.43 3.60
CA ARG A 11 4.72 -3.95 4.91
C ARG A 11 5.27 -5.34 5.21
N LEU A 12 5.51 -6.14 4.19
CA LEU A 12 5.86 -7.56 4.35
C LEU A 12 7.29 -7.91 3.91
N LYS A 13 8.07 -6.93 3.46
CA LYS A 13 9.49 -7.19 3.13
C LYS A 13 10.30 -7.48 4.40
N PRO A 14 11.45 -8.20 4.26
CA PRO A 14 12.21 -8.63 5.44
C PRO A 14 12.63 -7.52 6.39
N SER A 15 12.85 -6.32 5.88
CA SER A 15 13.23 -5.15 6.68
C SER A 15 12.05 -4.45 7.37
N SER A 16 10.82 -4.91 7.17
CA SER A 16 9.66 -4.28 7.77
C SER A 16 9.53 -4.61 9.26
N PHE A 17 8.93 -3.68 10.00
CA PHE A 17 8.62 -3.86 11.41
C PHE A 17 7.82 -5.16 11.69
N TRP A 18 6.84 -5.46 10.84
CA TRP A 18 5.96 -6.61 11.01
C TRP A 18 6.71 -7.94 10.92
N VAL A 19 7.64 -8.03 9.96
CA VAL A 19 8.45 -9.24 9.77
C VAL A 19 9.49 -9.38 10.88
N GLN A 20 10.16 -8.31 11.25
CA GLN A 20 11.18 -8.32 12.30
C GLN A 20 10.61 -8.66 13.68
N ASN A 21 9.35 -8.40 13.92
CA ASN A 21 8.67 -8.74 15.17
C ASN A 21 7.92 -10.08 15.13
N GLY A 22 8.15 -10.90 14.13
CA GLY A 22 7.66 -12.27 14.07
C GLY A 22 6.19 -12.44 13.66
N TYR A 23 5.59 -11.40 13.07
CA TYR A 23 4.20 -11.49 12.57
C TYR A 23 4.08 -12.30 11.28
N VAL A 24 5.19 -12.60 10.63
CA VAL A 24 5.23 -13.39 9.40
C VAL A 24 6.14 -14.61 9.64
N ALA A 25 5.60 -15.80 9.44
CA ALA A 25 6.36 -17.04 9.60
C ALA A 25 7.33 -17.24 8.43
N ASP A 26 8.53 -17.74 8.73
CA ASP A 26 9.49 -18.14 7.69
C ASP A 26 8.99 -19.42 7.01
N SER A 27 8.66 -19.32 5.72
CA SER A 27 8.13 -20.43 4.93
C SER A 27 8.61 -20.33 3.47
N ALA A 28 8.46 -21.42 2.72
CA ALA A 28 8.78 -21.43 1.28
C ALA A 28 7.92 -20.42 0.52
N GLN A 29 6.67 -20.25 0.90
CA GLN A 29 5.75 -19.26 0.32
C GLN A 29 6.23 -17.83 0.60
N TYR A 30 6.67 -17.55 1.83
CA TYR A 30 7.23 -16.24 2.16
C TYR A 30 8.51 -15.94 1.37
N LYS A 31 9.39 -16.93 1.18
CA LYS A 31 10.58 -16.78 0.35
C LYS A 31 10.23 -16.44 -1.09
N ARG A 32 9.24 -17.13 -1.65
CA ARG A 32 8.73 -16.83 -3.01
C ARG A 32 8.14 -15.42 -3.09
N PHE A 33 7.41 -15.01 -2.08
CA PHE A 33 6.86 -13.66 -1.97
C PHE A 33 7.98 -12.61 -1.96
N CYS A 34 9.06 -12.84 -1.23
CA CYS A 34 10.22 -11.93 -1.20
C CYS A 34 10.93 -11.84 -2.55
N GLU A 35 11.12 -12.95 -3.26
CA GLU A 35 11.71 -12.97 -4.59
C GLU A 35 10.89 -12.12 -5.57
N LEU A 36 9.58 -12.27 -5.55
CA LEU A 36 8.66 -11.50 -6.39
C LEU A 36 8.67 -10.01 -6.02
N GLY A 37 8.77 -9.68 -4.74
CA GLY A 37 8.85 -8.31 -4.25
C GLY A 37 10.13 -7.60 -4.69
N GLU A 38 11.26 -8.27 -4.60
CA GLU A 38 12.54 -7.76 -5.10
C GLU A 38 12.52 -7.53 -6.62
N LYS A 39 11.91 -8.44 -7.36
CA LYS A 39 11.70 -8.29 -8.80
C LYS A 39 10.83 -7.06 -9.11
N LEU A 40 9.80 -6.80 -8.32
CA LEU A 40 8.95 -5.61 -8.46
C LEU A 40 9.71 -4.30 -8.18
N GLU A 41 10.61 -4.30 -7.21
CA GLU A 41 11.42 -3.11 -6.90
C GLU A 41 12.42 -2.78 -8.01
N THR A 42 12.94 -3.78 -8.70
CA THR A 42 14.02 -3.63 -9.68
C THR A 42 13.53 -3.56 -11.13
N SER A 43 12.38 -4.13 -11.45
CA SER A 43 11.85 -4.13 -12.82
C SER A 43 11.18 -2.81 -13.17
N ILE A 44 11.48 -2.32 -14.37
CA ILE A 44 10.86 -1.13 -14.97
C ILE A 44 9.83 -1.48 -16.05
N ASP A 45 9.77 -2.74 -16.47
CA ASP A 45 8.81 -3.20 -17.47
C ASP A 45 7.42 -3.35 -16.85
N PRO A 46 6.39 -2.61 -17.31
CA PRO A 46 5.04 -2.70 -16.77
C PRO A 46 4.41 -4.09 -16.86
N ALA A 47 4.71 -4.84 -17.91
CA ALA A 47 4.19 -6.21 -18.08
C ALA A 47 4.78 -7.17 -17.05
N GLU A 48 6.10 -7.12 -16.83
CA GLU A 48 6.77 -7.91 -15.79
C GLU A 48 6.28 -7.55 -14.39
N ARG A 49 6.14 -6.26 -14.10
CA ARG A 49 5.63 -5.77 -12.82
C ARG A 49 4.22 -6.29 -12.55
N ARG A 50 3.35 -6.24 -13.54
CA ARG A 50 1.97 -6.73 -13.44
C ARG A 50 1.93 -8.24 -13.19
N ALA A 51 2.74 -9.02 -13.91
CA ALA A 51 2.82 -10.47 -13.73
C ALA A 51 3.35 -10.82 -12.33
N ALA A 52 4.42 -10.19 -11.88
CA ALA A 52 4.99 -10.41 -10.55
C ALA A 52 4.03 -10.01 -9.44
N TRP A 53 3.31 -8.90 -9.59
CA TRP A 53 2.28 -8.47 -8.66
C TRP A 53 1.13 -9.48 -8.57
N GLY A 54 0.66 -10.00 -9.69
CA GLY A 54 -0.38 -11.04 -9.72
C GLY A 54 0.04 -12.31 -8.99
N GLU A 55 1.28 -12.77 -9.18
CA GLU A 55 1.82 -13.91 -8.45
C GLU A 55 1.98 -13.63 -6.95
N MET A 56 2.43 -12.45 -6.57
CA MET A 56 2.51 -12.05 -5.16
C MET A 56 1.16 -12.09 -4.46
N LEU A 57 0.12 -11.56 -5.09
CA LEU A 57 -1.23 -11.59 -4.56
C LEU A 57 -1.75 -13.02 -4.42
N LYS A 58 -1.43 -13.89 -5.37
CA LYS A 58 -1.80 -15.30 -5.31
C LYS A 58 -1.11 -16.03 -4.16
N VAL A 59 0.18 -15.83 -3.97
CA VAL A 59 0.94 -16.40 -2.85
C VAL A 59 0.38 -15.92 -1.52
N PHE A 60 0.10 -14.62 -1.39
CA PHE A 60 -0.49 -14.05 -0.20
C PHE A 60 -1.89 -14.58 0.09
N THR A 61 -2.71 -14.77 -0.94
CA THR A 61 -4.08 -15.28 -0.80
C THR A 61 -4.11 -16.75 -0.41
N ASP A 62 -3.16 -17.56 -0.91
CA ASP A 62 -3.07 -18.99 -0.58
C ASP A 62 -2.67 -19.23 0.89
N ASP A 63 -1.83 -18.34 1.46
CA ASP A 63 -1.39 -18.43 2.86
C ASP A 63 -1.28 -17.01 3.45
N PRO A 64 -2.41 -16.36 3.78
CA PRO A 64 -2.41 -14.97 4.19
C PRO A 64 -1.80 -14.78 5.58
N TRP A 65 -0.87 -13.83 5.70
CA TRP A 65 -0.28 -13.41 6.97
C TRP A 65 -1.08 -12.31 7.66
N ALA A 66 -2.05 -11.74 6.98
CA ALA A 66 -2.99 -10.74 7.50
C ALA A 66 -4.34 -10.90 6.83
N CYS A 67 -5.40 -10.59 7.55
CA CYS A 67 -6.77 -10.62 7.03
C CYS A 67 -7.28 -9.18 6.88
N PRO A 68 -7.42 -8.65 5.66
CA PRO A 68 -8.04 -7.35 5.48
C PRO A 68 -9.52 -7.43 5.79
N LEU A 69 -10.02 -6.55 6.65
CA LEU A 69 -11.41 -6.52 7.09
C LEU A 69 -12.23 -5.51 6.30
N TYR A 70 -11.75 -4.27 6.20
CA TYR A 70 -12.42 -3.19 5.48
C TYR A 70 -11.46 -2.03 5.24
N SER A 71 -11.84 -1.13 4.33
CA SER A 71 -11.15 0.14 4.13
C SER A 71 -11.77 1.23 4.99
N LEU A 72 -10.94 1.93 5.75
CA LEU A 72 -11.41 3.07 6.53
C LEU A 72 -11.58 4.29 5.62
N PRO A 73 -12.74 4.95 5.65
CA PRO A 73 -12.88 6.22 4.96
C PRO A 73 -12.08 7.31 5.68
N MET A 74 -11.48 8.21 4.91
CA MET A 74 -10.85 9.41 5.44
C MET A 74 -11.92 10.47 5.67
N LEU A 75 -12.15 10.82 6.92
CA LEU A 75 -13.19 11.79 7.31
C LEU A 75 -12.57 13.14 7.62
N TYR A 76 -13.15 14.19 7.07
CA TYR A 76 -12.74 15.57 7.29
C TYR A 76 -13.94 16.42 7.67
N ALA A 77 -13.73 17.36 8.57
CA ALA A 77 -14.75 18.33 8.97
C ALA A 77 -14.27 19.75 8.67
N LYS A 78 -15.15 20.59 8.15
CA LYS A 78 -14.86 21.99 7.85
C LYS A 78 -16.06 22.87 8.15
N GLN A 79 -15.83 24.16 8.36
CA GLN A 79 -16.91 25.15 8.48
C GLN A 79 -17.54 25.43 7.11
N LYS A 80 -18.76 25.92 7.11
CA LYS A 80 -19.52 26.19 5.86
C LYS A 80 -18.86 27.23 4.95
N ASN A 81 -18.13 28.18 5.53
CA ASN A 81 -17.45 29.24 4.79
C ASN A 81 -16.07 28.82 4.25
N VAL A 82 -15.64 27.60 4.52
CA VAL A 82 -14.38 27.07 4.00
C VAL A 82 -14.67 26.19 2.81
N THR A 83 -14.04 26.47 1.68
CA THR A 83 -14.06 25.63 0.48
C THR A 83 -12.77 24.85 0.40
N TRP A 84 -12.90 23.53 0.47
CA TRP A 84 -11.78 22.59 0.37
C TRP A 84 -12.27 21.22 -0.06
N GLU A 85 -11.51 20.58 -0.92
CA GLU A 85 -11.80 19.22 -1.39
C GLU A 85 -10.65 18.28 -1.08
N ALA A 86 -10.98 17.07 -0.64
CA ALA A 86 -10.00 16.04 -0.38
C ALA A 86 -9.43 15.48 -1.69
N SER A 87 -8.11 15.32 -1.76
CA SER A 87 -7.46 14.66 -2.89
C SER A 87 -7.54 13.14 -2.75
N SER A 88 -8.00 12.47 -3.78
CA SER A 88 -8.02 11.00 -3.84
C SER A 88 -6.62 10.38 -3.95
N LEU A 89 -5.63 11.17 -4.36
CA LEU A 89 -4.25 10.70 -4.53
C LEU A 89 -3.39 10.84 -3.28
N GLN A 90 -3.83 11.64 -2.32
CA GLN A 90 -3.09 11.91 -1.10
C GLN A 90 -3.86 11.38 0.11
N GLY A 91 -3.24 10.50 0.86
CA GLY A 91 -3.79 10.00 2.10
C GLY A 91 -3.77 10.99 3.26
N ASN A 92 -3.18 12.16 3.05
CA ASN A 92 -3.00 13.19 4.06
C ASN A 92 -3.78 14.45 3.71
N LEU A 93 -4.10 15.21 4.74
CA LEU A 93 -4.74 16.51 4.61
C LEU A 93 -3.82 17.48 3.85
N ASN A 94 -4.33 18.03 2.75
CA ASN A 94 -3.63 19.05 1.97
C ASN A 94 -4.32 20.40 2.16
N LEU A 95 -3.68 21.30 2.89
CA LEU A 95 -4.15 22.66 3.17
C LEU A 95 -3.39 23.72 2.37
N SER A 96 -2.95 23.37 1.15
CA SER A 96 -2.31 24.34 0.28
C SER A 96 -3.27 25.45 -0.17
N ALA A 97 -2.73 26.61 -0.50
CA ALA A 97 -3.51 27.76 -0.98
C ALA A 97 -4.30 27.45 -2.26
N ASP A 98 -3.83 26.51 -3.06
CA ASP A 98 -4.51 26.08 -4.27
C ASP A 98 -5.79 25.28 -4.01
N ASN A 99 -5.90 24.68 -2.83
CA ASN A 99 -6.99 23.77 -2.47
C ASN A 99 -7.91 24.33 -1.39
N LEU A 100 -7.52 25.42 -0.73
CA LEU A 100 -8.24 26.00 0.40
C LEU A 100 -8.67 27.43 0.06
N SER A 101 -9.96 27.76 0.20
CA SER A 101 -10.48 29.11 0.08
C SER A 101 -11.56 29.41 1.10
N PHE A 102 -11.79 30.68 1.36
CA PHE A 102 -12.84 31.18 2.27
C PHE A 102 -13.87 31.97 1.51
N LYS A 103 -15.10 31.79 1.87
CA LYS A 103 -16.21 32.61 1.36
C LYS A 103 -16.39 33.87 2.21
#